data_dc542539ebda6473f7bb8150ee19a11b
#
_entry.id   dc542539ebda6473f7bb8150ee19a11b
#
_cell.length_a   1.000
_cell.length_b   1.000
_cell.length_c   1.000
_cell.angle_alpha   90.00
_cell.angle_beta   90.00
_cell.angle_gamma   90.00
#
_symmetry.space_group_name_H-M   'P 1'
#
loop_
_entity.id
_entity.type
_entity.pdbx_description
1 polymer ?
#
loop_
_entity_poly.entity_id
_entity_poly.type
_entity_poly.pdbx_seq_one_letter_code
_entity_poly.pdbx_strand_id
1 'polypeptide(L)'
;MNNHVCHKIKKFPLDKFHQLGKDRGESVLIIGESPAPNGWIISGKACYKPDGKILATGKRLNDLLKPFNLSVEGVGFTELSKCFVSKRSELETCSKKCWPIFLEQIKNKKYKLLIILGVKTTQIFSKLIEKELVVGELASITLQEKDYFVLPIFHPSPINPTGQSKNISLFKKYHLKIKKVLI
;
A
#
# COMPACT_ATOMS: atom_id res chain seq x y z
N MET A 1 25.78 -4.81 -5.93
CA MET A 1 24.55 -4.22 -6.54
C MET A 1 23.60 -5.24 -7.18
N ASN A 2 23.81 -6.54 -7.06
CA ASN A 2 23.11 -7.55 -7.87
C ASN A 2 21.90 -8.22 -7.21
N ASN A 3 21.37 -7.66 -6.09
CA ASN A 3 20.22 -8.26 -5.37
C ASN A 3 18.88 -7.58 -5.66
N HIS A 4 18.83 -6.64 -6.60
CA HIS A 4 17.57 -6.03 -6.98
C HIS A 4 16.75 -7.00 -7.86
N VAL A 5 15.51 -7.21 -7.46
CA VAL A 5 14.48 -8.01 -8.16
C VAL A 5 14.28 -7.56 -9.62
N CYS A 6 14.56 -6.30 -9.93
CA CYS A 6 14.44 -5.76 -11.27
C CYS A 6 15.28 -6.48 -12.35
N HIS A 7 16.27 -7.30 -11.96
CA HIS A 7 16.99 -8.20 -12.87
C HIS A 7 16.28 -9.55 -13.11
N LYS A 8 15.27 -9.89 -12.29
CA LYS A 8 14.57 -11.19 -12.31
C LYS A 8 13.04 -11.05 -12.40
N ILE A 9 12.55 -9.94 -12.94
CA ILE A 9 11.12 -9.60 -12.97
C ILE A 9 10.24 -10.71 -13.57
N LYS A 10 10.69 -11.34 -14.66
CA LYS A 10 9.95 -12.43 -15.33
C LYS A 10 9.79 -13.69 -14.47
N LYS A 11 10.61 -13.84 -13.41
CA LYS A 11 10.60 -14.99 -12.49
C LYS A 11 10.18 -14.60 -11.07
N PHE A 12 9.66 -13.38 -10.88
CA PHE A 12 9.28 -12.92 -9.56
C PHE A 12 7.98 -13.59 -9.11
N PRO A 13 7.96 -14.23 -7.92
CA PRO A 13 6.74 -14.83 -7.40
C PRO A 13 5.68 -13.77 -7.11
N LEU A 14 4.49 -13.89 -7.69
CA LEU A 14 3.43 -12.88 -7.58
C LEU A 14 2.84 -12.76 -6.17
N ASP A 15 2.97 -13.77 -5.35
CA ASP A 15 2.57 -13.78 -3.94
C ASP A 15 3.59 -13.09 -3.02
N LYS A 16 4.84 -12.93 -3.49
CA LYS A 16 5.87 -12.26 -2.70
C LYS A 16 5.57 -10.77 -2.56
N PHE A 17 5.61 -10.28 -1.31
CA PHE A 17 5.20 -8.91 -0.96
C PHE A 17 3.80 -8.55 -1.50
N HIS A 18 2.91 -9.53 -1.47
CA HIS A 18 1.50 -9.38 -1.76
C HIS A 18 0.69 -10.20 -0.75
N GLN A 19 0.17 -9.54 0.28
CA GLN A 19 -0.78 -10.10 1.22
C GLN A 19 -2.19 -9.91 0.66
N LEU A 20 -2.96 -10.98 0.58
CA LEU A 20 -4.37 -10.89 0.16
C LEU A 20 -5.24 -10.48 1.34
N GLY A 21 -6.26 -9.68 1.07
CA GLY A 21 -7.31 -9.39 2.02
C GLY A 21 -8.26 -10.59 2.20
N LYS A 22 -9.03 -10.57 3.28
CA LYS A 22 -10.02 -11.60 3.62
C LYS A 22 -11.37 -10.93 3.87
N ASP A 23 -12.44 -11.63 3.56
CA ASP A 23 -13.81 -11.16 3.75
C ASP A 23 -14.01 -9.74 3.17
N ARG A 24 -14.51 -8.81 3.96
CA ARG A 24 -14.67 -7.40 3.55
C ARG A 24 -13.35 -6.71 3.18
N GLY A 25 -12.24 -7.17 3.72
CA GLY A 25 -10.91 -6.64 3.42
C GLY A 25 -10.39 -7.01 2.03
N GLU A 26 -11.00 -7.96 1.33
CA GLU A 26 -10.70 -8.28 -0.07
C GLU A 26 -10.86 -7.08 -1.00
N SER A 27 -11.70 -6.11 -0.62
CA SER A 27 -11.94 -4.89 -1.39
C SER A 27 -10.90 -3.78 -1.14
N VAL A 28 -10.00 -3.94 -0.17
CA VAL A 28 -9.01 -2.93 0.23
C VAL A 28 -7.59 -3.42 -0.05
N LEU A 29 -6.78 -2.60 -0.72
CA LEU A 29 -5.35 -2.81 -0.88
C LEU A 29 -4.58 -1.63 -0.31
N ILE A 30 -3.68 -1.89 0.62
CA ILE A 30 -2.71 -0.91 1.11
C ILE A 30 -1.43 -1.03 0.30
N ILE A 31 -0.92 0.11 -0.16
CA ILE A 31 0.26 0.19 -1.03
C ILE A 31 1.35 0.95 -0.29
N GLY A 32 2.44 0.24 0.02
CA GLY A 32 3.65 0.81 0.60
C GLY A 32 4.71 1.17 -0.45
N GLU A 33 5.82 1.69 0.02
CA GLU A 33 6.94 2.17 -0.79
C GLU A 33 7.84 1.01 -1.24
N SER A 34 8.37 0.28 -0.27
CA SER A 34 9.26 -0.87 -0.46
C SER A 34 9.33 -1.70 0.83
N PRO A 35 9.54 -3.02 0.74
CA PRO A 35 9.55 -3.88 1.92
C PRO A 35 10.72 -3.52 2.84
N ALA A 36 10.41 -3.25 4.11
CA ALA A 36 11.41 -2.92 5.12
C ALA A 36 12.29 -4.14 5.46
N PRO A 37 13.63 -3.95 5.60
CA PRO A 37 14.54 -5.05 5.90
C PRO A 37 14.26 -5.69 7.25
N ASN A 38 13.90 -4.89 8.27
CA ASN A 38 13.57 -5.38 9.62
C ASN A 38 12.05 -5.66 9.81
N GLY A 39 11.32 -5.77 8.72
CA GLY A 39 9.88 -6.01 8.71
C GLY A 39 9.53 -7.13 7.73
N TRP A 40 8.78 -6.82 6.70
CA TRP A 40 8.22 -7.81 5.78
C TRP A 40 9.22 -8.76 5.14
N ILE A 41 10.46 -8.31 4.85
CA ILE A 41 11.48 -9.18 4.24
C ILE A 41 11.79 -10.39 5.13
N ILE A 42 11.89 -10.19 6.46
CA ILE A 42 12.26 -11.24 7.40
C ILE A 42 11.02 -11.88 8.03
N SER A 43 10.00 -11.08 8.37
CA SER A 43 8.77 -11.60 9.00
C SER A 43 7.88 -12.40 8.05
N GLY A 44 8.03 -12.22 6.73
CA GLY A 44 7.12 -12.79 5.75
C GLY A 44 5.71 -12.16 5.74
N LYS A 45 5.44 -11.18 6.61
CA LYS A 45 4.10 -10.59 6.82
C LYS A 45 4.16 -9.06 6.85
N ALA A 46 3.23 -8.41 6.16
CA ALA A 46 3.12 -6.95 6.18
C ALA A 46 2.83 -6.43 7.60
N CYS A 47 3.46 -5.33 7.98
CA CYS A 47 3.26 -4.67 9.27
C CYS A 47 3.69 -5.47 10.52
N TYR A 48 4.47 -6.54 10.38
CA TYR A 48 4.94 -7.37 11.48
C TYR A 48 6.46 -7.44 11.58
N LYS A 49 6.96 -7.60 12.81
CA LYS A 49 8.34 -7.94 13.13
C LYS A 49 8.56 -9.46 13.00
N PRO A 50 9.81 -9.93 12.94
CA PRO A 50 10.14 -11.36 12.95
C PRO A 50 9.64 -12.11 14.18
N ASP A 51 9.54 -11.43 15.35
CA ASP A 51 9.01 -11.97 16.60
C ASP A 51 7.47 -12.03 16.66
N GLY A 52 6.78 -11.76 15.54
CA GLY A 52 5.33 -11.77 15.44
C GLY A 52 4.63 -10.54 16.02
N LYS A 53 5.38 -9.58 16.56
CA LYS A 53 4.79 -8.33 17.08
C LYS A 53 4.44 -7.38 15.95
N ILE A 54 3.28 -6.74 16.06
CA ILE A 54 2.86 -5.72 15.12
C ILE A 54 3.74 -4.47 15.21
N LEU A 55 4.19 -3.96 14.08
CA LEU A 55 4.92 -2.69 13.98
C LEU A 55 4.03 -1.50 14.37
N ALA A 56 4.65 -0.42 14.83
CA ALA A 56 3.92 0.81 15.17
C ALA A 56 3.09 1.37 14.00
N THR A 57 3.60 1.27 12.78
CA THR A 57 2.85 1.59 11.55
C THR A 57 1.57 0.73 11.43
N GLY A 58 1.68 -0.57 11.69
CA GLY A 58 0.53 -1.49 11.66
C GLY A 58 -0.50 -1.18 12.74
N LYS A 59 -0.08 -0.82 13.96
CA LYS A 59 -0.99 -0.37 15.02
C LYS A 59 -1.79 0.86 14.59
N ARG A 60 -1.11 1.88 14.06
CA ARG A 60 -1.74 3.10 13.57
C ARG A 60 -2.69 2.86 12.39
N LEU A 61 -2.35 1.93 11.48
CA LEU A 61 -3.26 1.51 10.42
C LEU A 61 -4.49 0.82 10.99
N ASN A 62 -4.36 -0.04 12.01
CA ASN A 62 -5.50 -0.65 12.67
C ASN A 62 -6.46 0.39 13.26
N ASP A 63 -5.93 1.47 13.87
CA ASP A 63 -6.77 2.56 14.38
C ASP A 63 -7.61 3.22 13.27
N LEU A 64 -7.07 3.33 12.05
CA LEU A 64 -7.77 3.88 10.88
C LEU A 64 -8.79 2.91 10.28
N LEU A 65 -8.50 1.62 10.32
CA LEU A 65 -9.32 0.55 9.72
C LEU A 65 -10.46 0.09 10.63
N LYS A 66 -10.26 0.16 11.95
CA LYS A 66 -11.23 -0.29 12.97
C LYS A 66 -12.66 0.25 12.80
N PRO A 67 -12.89 1.54 12.43
CA PRO A 67 -14.25 2.06 12.20
C PRO A 67 -15.01 1.37 11.05
N PHE A 68 -14.32 0.61 10.22
CA PHE A 68 -14.88 -0.15 9.10
C PHE A 68 -14.96 -1.66 9.36
N ASN A 69 -14.66 -2.10 10.60
CA ASN A 69 -14.50 -3.50 10.98
C ASN A 69 -13.41 -4.22 10.16
N LEU A 70 -12.33 -3.50 9.86
CA LEU A 70 -11.16 -4.00 9.15
C LEU A 70 -9.92 -3.95 10.05
N SER A 71 -8.92 -4.74 9.68
CA SER A 71 -7.60 -4.76 10.32
C SER A 71 -6.50 -4.97 9.28
N VAL A 72 -5.26 -4.72 9.65
CA VAL A 72 -4.10 -5.00 8.79
C VAL A 72 -3.96 -6.47 8.40
N GLU A 73 -4.56 -7.38 9.17
CA GLU A 73 -4.57 -8.81 8.83
C GLU A 73 -5.67 -9.18 7.83
N GLY A 74 -6.74 -8.38 7.81
CA GLY A 74 -7.89 -8.61 6.95
C GLY A 74 -7.80 -7.93 5.59
N VAL A 75 -6.96 -6.91 5.43
CA VAL A 75 -6.83 -6.17 4.16
C VAL A 75 -5.64 -6.65 3.33
N GLY A 76 -5.69 -6.37 2.03
CA GLY A 76 -4.58 -6.60 1.13
C GLY A 76 -3.43 -5.63 1.39
N PHE A 77 -2.21 -6.11 1.16
CA PHE A 77 -0.99 -5.29 1.19
C PHE A 77 -0.11 -5.58 0.00
N THR A 78 0.52 -4.55 -0.55
CA THR A 78 1.63 -4.70 -1.50
C THR A 78 2.58 -3.50 -1.40
N GLU A 79 3.71 -3.60 -2.08
CA GLU A 79 4.72 -2.56 -2.15
C GLU A 79 4.91 -2.12 -3.62
N LEU A 80 5.18 -0.84 -3.88
CA LEU A 80 5.49 -0.39 -5.24
C LEU A 80 6.80 -1.00 -5.74
N SER A 81 7.85 -0.95 -4.91
CA SER A 81 9.10 -1.65 -5.19
C SER A 81 9.10 -3.02 -4.52
N LYS A 82 9.50 -4.06 -5.25
CA LYS A 82 9.53 -5.45 -4.74
C LYS A 82 10.87 -5.85 -4.11
N CYS A 83 11.69 -4.87 -3.74
CA CYS A 83 12.93 -5.04 -3.02
C CYS A 83 13.15 -3.86 -2.10
N PHE A 84 13.97 -4.02 -1.05
CA PHE A 84 14.36 -2.90 -0.22
C PHE A 84 15.21 -1.91 -1.04
N VAL A 85 14.78 -0.65 -1.05
CA VAL A 85 15.47 0.45 -1.72
C VAL A 85 16.12 1.34 -0.68
N SER A 86 17.42 1.19 -0.49
CA SER A 86 18.18 1.95 0.52
C SER A 86 18.37 3.43 0.14
N LYS A 87 18.52 3.71 -1.16
CA LYS A 87 18.67 5.07 -1.68
C LYS A 87 17.35 5.58 -2.23
N ARG A 88 16.78 6.59 -1.60
CA ARG A 88 15.49 7.18 -2.02
C ARG A 88 15.47 7.70 -3.45
N SER A 89 16.62 8.12 -3.99
CA SER A 89 16.76 8.52 -5.40
C SER A 89 16.50 7.38 -6.39
N GLU A 90 16.70 6.13 -5.99
CA GLU A 90 16.50 4.95 -6.85
C GLU A 90 15.06 4.42 -6.79
N LEU A 91 14.25 4.91 -5.86
CA LEU A 91 12.91 4.37 -5.59
C LEU A 91 11.98 4.46 -6.80
N GLU A 92 11.99 5.60 -7.49
CA GLU A 92 11.15 5.80 -8.69
C GLU A 92 11.54 4.82 -9.80
N THR A 93 12.84 4.67 -10.07
CA THR A 93 13.35 3.73 -11.07
C THR A 93 13.00 2.28 -10.71
N CYS A 94 13.17 1.89 -9.44
CA CYS A 94 12.81 0.55 -8.97
C CYS A 94 11.30 0.30 -9.07
N SER A 95 10.48 1.27 -8.66
CA SER A 95 9.01 1.15 -8.75
C SER A 95 8.54 1.04 -10.19
N LYS A 96 9.10 1.84 -11.11
CA LYS A 96 8.80 1.76 -12.55
C LYS A 96 9.12 0.37 -13.11
N LYS A 97 10.25 -0.21 -12.75
CA LYS A 97 10.61 -1.59 -13.15
C LYS A 97 9.70 -2.65 -12.50
N CYS A 98 9.21 -2.43 -11.28
CA CYS A 98 8.31 -3.34 -10.58
C CYS A 98 6.82 -3.15 -10.97
N TRP A 99 6.48 -2.10 -11.73
CA TRP A 99 5.11 -1.77 -12.07
C TRP A 99 4.33 -2.90 -12.77
N PRO A 100 4.92 -3.63 -13.73
CA PRO A 100 4.25 -4.80 -14.34
C PRO A 100 3.89 -5.88 -13.31
N ILE A 101 4.73 -6.11 -12.28
CA ILE A 101 4.43 -7.06 -11.20
C ILE A 101 3.24 -6.55 -10.38
N PHE A 102 3.23 -5.26 -10.03
CA PHE A 102 2.12 -4.64 -9.29
C PHE A 102 0.80 -4.82 -10.05
N LEU A 103 0.78 -4.52 -11.35
CA LEU A 103 -0.42 -4.69 -12.17
C LEU A 103 -0.90 -6.14 -12.20
N GLU A 104 0.01 -7.11 -12.34
CA GLU A 104 -0.35 -8.52 -12.33
C GLU A 104 -0.84 -8.98 -10.94
N GLN A 105 -0.29 -8.43 -9.84
CA GLN A 105 -0.75 -8.72 -8.48
C GLN A 105 -2.19 -8.26 -8.24
N ILE A 106 -2.62 -7.12 -8.81
CA ILE A 106 -3.99 -6.62 -8.61
C ILE A 106 -5.00 -7.15 -9.64
N LYS A 107 -4.50 -7.70 -10.75
CA LYS A 107 -5.32 -8.30 -11.79
C LYS A 107 -6.24 -9.38 -11.21
N ASN A 108 -7.48 -9.38 -11.60
CA ASN A 108 -8.49 -10.35 -11.15
C ASN A 108 -8.73 -10.38 -9.62
N LYS A 109 -8.26 -9.36 -8.87
CA LYS A 109 -8.58 -9.23 -7.45
C LYS A 109 -9.81 -8.35 -7.24
N LYS A 110 -10.45 -8.49 -6.08
CA LYS A 110 -11.69 -7.76 -5.75
C LYS A 110 -11.45 -6.34 -5.22
N TYR A 111 -10.21 -5.84 -5.27
CA TYR A 111 -9.91 -4.50 -4.77
C TYR A 111 -10.78 -3.43 -5.43
N LYS A 112 -11.31 -2.54 -4.61
CA LYS A 112 -12.08 -1.35 -4.99
C LYS A 112 -11.46 -0.08 -4.41
N LEU A 113 -10.79 -0.20 -3.25
CA LEU A 113 -10.13 0.90 -2.56
C LEU A 113 -8.62 0.64 -2.44
N LEU A 114 -7.82 1.55 -2.98
CA LEU A 114 -6.37 1.58 -2.85
C LEU A 114 -5.98 2.66 -1.85
N ILE A 115 -5.27 2.30 -0.78
CA ILE A 115 -4.75 3.24 0.22
C ILE A 115 -3.25 3.34 0.03
N ILE A 116 -2.73 4.52 -0.36
CA ILE A 116 -1.30 4.73 -0.65
C ILE A 116 -0.64 5.37 0.56
N LEU A 117 0.45 4.76 1.06
CA LEU A 117 1.14 5.21 2.26
C LEU A 117 2.27 6.21 1.96
N GLY A 118 2.03 7.47 2.26
CA GLY A 118 3.05 8.52 2.25
C GLY A 118 3.17 9.32 0.96
N VAL A 119 3.71 10.53 1.12
CA VAL A 119 3.83 11.54 0.04
C VAL A 119 4.68 11.00 -1.12
N LYS A 120 5.84 10.42 -0.83
CA LYS A 120 6.75 9.95 -1.89
C LYS A 120 6.16 8.79 -2.69
N THR A 121 5.52 7.83 -2.00
CA THR A 121 4.82 6.72 -2.65
C THR A 121 3.70 7.23 -3.56
N THR A 122 2.93 8.22 -3.09
CA THR A 122 1.87 8.88 -3.86
C THR A 122 2.42 9.55 -5.12
N GLN A 123 3.50 10.31 -4.99
CA GLN A 123 4.14 10.99 -6.13
C GLN A 123 4.61 9.99 -7.21
N ILE A 124 5.20 8.87 -6.79
CA ILE A 124 5.66 7.84 -7.70
C ILE A 124 4.46 7.15 -8.36
N PHE A 125 3.45 6.79 -7.58
CA PHE A 125 2.23 6.16 -8.09
C PHE A 125 1.52 7.08 -9.10
N SER A 126 1.41 8.39 -8.80
CA SER A 126 0.85 9.40 -9.72
C SER A 126 1.56 9.40 -11.07
N LYS A 127 2.90 9.35 -11.07
CA LYS A 127 3.70 9.29 -12.31
C LYS A 127 3.47 7.99 -13.08
N LEU A 128 3.31 6.86 -12.38
CA LEU A 128 3.11 5.55 -13.00
C LEU A 128 1.74 5.42 -13.68
N ILE A 129 0.74 6.12 -13.18
CA ILE A 129 -0.61 6.15 -13.75
C ILE A 129 -0.89 7.39 -14.61
N GLU A 130 0.10 8.28 -14.77
CA GLU A 130 -0.02 9.54 -15.52
C GLU A 130 -1.20 10.41 -15.06
N LYS A 131 -1.51 10.38 -13.77
CA LYS A 131 -2.57 11.16 -13.14
C LYS A 131 -2.13 11.69 -11.80
N GLU A 132 -2.33 12.99 -11.57
CA GLU A 132 -2.01 13.61 -10.29
C GLU A 132 -2.92 13.10 -9.18
N LEU A 133 -2.33 12.70 -8.06
CA LEU A 133 -2.99 12.32 -6.82
C LEU A 133 -2.47 13.19 -5.69
N VAL A 134 -3.38 13.72 -4.89
CA VAL A 134 -3.08 14.58 -3.75
C VAL A 134 -3.26 13.82 -2.45
N VAL A 135 -2.25 13.88 -1.56
CA VAL A 135 -2.36 13.24 -0.24
C VAL A 135 -3.50 13.89 0.55
N GLY A 136 -4.44 13.08 0.99
CA GLY A 136 -5.63 13.53 1.71
C GLY A 136 -6.86 13.70 0.84
N GLU A 137 -6.78 13.44 -0.45
CA GLU A 137 -7.92 13.51 -1.36
C GLU A 137 -8.29 12.13 -1.89
N LEU A 138 -9.58 11.81 -1.85
CA LEU A 138 -10.11 10.60 -2.44
C LEU A 138 -10.36 10.82 -3.92
N ALA A 139 -9.68 10.08 -4.76
CA ALA A 139 -9.78 10.13 -6.22
C ALA A 139 -10.32 8.81 -6.81
N SER A 140 -10.76 8.83 -8.07
CA SER A 140 -11.03 7.62 -8.86
C SER A 140 -9.97 7.49 -9.94
N ILE A 141 -9.54 6.27 -10.22
CA ILE A 141 -8.63 5.94 -11.32
C ILE A 141 -9.11 4.67 -12.03
N THR A 142 -8.72 4.51 -13.29
CA THR A 142 -8.92 3.27 -14.04
C THR A 142 -7.56 2.63 -14.31
N LEU A 143 -7.38 1.37 -13.92
CA LEU A 143 -6.20 0.57 -14.22
C LEU A 143 -6.66 -0.77 -14.82
N GLN A 144 -6.09 -1.15 -15.97
CA GLN A 144 -6.44 -2.41 -16.65
C GLN A 144 -7.97 -2.58 -16.79
N GLU A 145 -8.65 -1.54 -17.28
CA GLU A 145 -10.11 -1.51 -17.53
C GLU A 145 -10.98 -1.64 -16.27
N LYS A 146 -10.37 -1.52 -15.08
CA LYS A 146 -11.06 -1.59 -13.80
C LYS A 146 -10.92 -0.28 -13.03
N ASP A 147 -12.03 0.18 -12.46
CA ASP A 147 -12.09 1.39 -11.65
C ASP A 147 -11.75 1.12 -10.19
N TYR A 148 -10.98 2.03 -9.62
CA TYR A 148 -10.57 2.03 -8.22
C TYR A 148 -10.79 3.39 -7.60
N PHE A 149 -11.21 3.41 -6.34
CA PHE A 149 -11.02 4.58 -5.49
C PHE A 149 -9.61 4.55 -4.91
N VAL A 150 -8.96 5.70 -4.88
CA VAL A 150 -7.60 5.84 -4.33
C VAL A 150 -7.61 6.90 -3.24
N LEU A 151 -7.13 6.54 -2.06
CA LEU A 151 -6.95 7.44 -0.93
C LEU A 151 -5.47 7.48 -0.53
N PRO A 152 -4.69 8.43 -1.04
CA PRO A 152 -3.34 8.66 -0.55
C PRO A 152 -3.40 9.26 0.86
N ILE A 153 -2.63 8.69 1.79
CA ILE A 153 -2.58 9.15 3.18
C ILE A 153 -1.14 9.49 3.60
N PHE A 154 -1.00 10.27 4.66
CA PHE A 154 0.31 10.47 5.27
C PHE A 154 0.84 9.14 5.80
N HIS A 155 2.15 8.92 5.66
CA HIS A 155 2.73 7.66 6.16
C HIS A 155 2.49 7.52 7.66
N PRO A 156 1.84 6.44 8.15
CA PRO A 156 1.47 6.29 9.56
C PRO A 156 2.65 5.86 10.44
N SER A 157 3.86 6.32 10.12
CA SER A 157 5.06 6.09 10.92
C SER A 157 5.06 6.95 12.19
N PRO A 158 5.59 6.45 13.33
CA PRO A 158 5.81 7.26 14.53
C PRO A 158 6.69 8.48 14.31
N ILE A 159 7.57 8.44 13.32
CA ILE A 159 8.45 9.58 12.94
C ILE A 159 7.63 10.77 12.39
N ASN A 160 6.41 10.54 11.95
CA ASN A 160 5.49 11.59 11.50
C ASN A 160 4.38 11.81 12.57
N PRO A 161 4.60 12.63 13.59
CA PRO A 161 3.66 12.77 14.71
C PRO A 161 2.31 13.37 14.28
N THR A 162 2.31 14.29 13.31
CA THR A 162 1.10 14.93 12.81
C THR A 162 0.36 14.12 11.75
N GLY A 163 1.03 13.14 11.16
CA GLY A 163 0.45 12.30 10.10
C GLY A 163 -0.73 11.47 10.57
N GLN A 164 -0.68 10.94 11.80
CA GLN A 164 -1.77 10.12 12.33
C GLN A 164 -3.05 10.92 12.57
N SER A 165 -2.97 12.11 13.18
CA SER A 165 -4.15 12.95 13.41
C SER A 165 -4.78 13.40 12.10
N LYS A 166 -3.96 13.76 11.11
CA LYS A 166 -4.45 14.10 9.76
C LYS A 166 -5.15 12.89 9.12
N ASN A 167 -4.57 11.70 9.20
CA ASN A 167 -5.19 10.49 8.66
C ASN A 167 -6.53 10.18 9.35
N ILE A 168 -6.63 10.30 10.67
CA ILE A 168 -7.89 10.12 11.41
C ILE A 168 -8.96 11.09 10.87
N SER A 169 -8.61 12.36 10.67
CA SER A 169 -9.52 13.37 10.12
C SER A 169 -9.96 13.00 8.69
N LEU A 170 -9.04 12.49 7.85
CA LEU A 170 -9.35 12.03 6.50
C LEU A 170 -10.32 10.85 6.49
N PHE A 171 -10.08 9.83 7.31
CA PHE A 171 -10.97 8.66 7.41
C PHE A 171 -12.34 9.05 7.95
N LYS A 172 -12.44 10.02 8.85
CA LYS A 172 -13.74 10.61 9.27
C LYS A 172 -14.41 11.34 8.12
N LYS A 173 -13.70 12.20 7.39
CA LYS A 173 -14.22 12.96 6.23
C LYS A 173 -14.80 12.04 5.16
N TYR A 174 -14.13 10.94 4.86
CA TYR A 174 -14.54 10.02 3.79
C TYR A 174 -15.29 8.77 4.28
N HIS A 175 -15.69 8.74 5.57
CA HIS A 175 -16.28 7.55 6.20
C HIS A 175 -17.43 6.93 5.38
N LEU A 176 -18.42 7.72 4.99
CA LEU A 176 -19.57 7.23 4.23
C LEU A 176 -19.18 6.72 2.84
N LYS A 177 -18.27 7.43 2.16
CA LYS A 177 -17.78 7.01 0.84
C LYS A 177 -17.02 5.69 0.93
N ILE A 178 -16.11 5.55 1.91
CA ILE A 178 -15.36 4.32 2.14
C ILE A 178 -16.32 3.18 2.46
N LYS A 179 -17.27 3.35 3.36
CA LYS A 179 -18.28 2.32 3.67
C LYS A 179 -19.02 1.85 2.42
N LYS A 180 -19.46 2.78 1.55
CA LYS A 180 -20.17 2.45 0.31
C LYS A 180 -19.30 1.62 -0.65
N VAL A 181 -18.00 1.85 -0.67
CA VAL A 181 -17.06 1.09 -1.51
C VAL A 181 -16.83 -0.33 -0.99
N LEU A 182 -16.96 -0.54 0.33
CA LEU A 182 -16.74 -1.83 1.00
C LEU A 182 -17.95 -2.79 0.94
N ILE A 183 -19.09 -2.31 0.49
CA ILE A 183 -20.30 -3.11 0.23
C ILE A 183 -20.27 -3.62 -1.20
#